data_29ccc18057519b2691fb9a74921dba45
#
_entry.id   29ccc18057519b2691fb9a74921dba45
#
_cell.length_a   1.000
_cell.length_b   1.000
_cell.length_c   1.000
_cell.angle_alpha   90.00
_cell.angle_beta   90.00
_cell.angle_gamma   90.00
#
_symmetry.space_group_name_H-M   'P 1'
#
loop_
_entity.id
_entity.type
_entity.pdbx_description
1 polymer ?
#
loop_
_entity_poly.entity_id
_entity_poly.type
_entity_poly.pdbx_seq_one_letter_code
_entity_poly.pdbx_strand_id
1 'polypeptide(L)'
;MHVERQGPYRFCPLCSGTLESRLLKKGDPARLVCTACGYVVYFDPKVAVGTIISMPNNEIVLVRRAIEPGYGLWVFPGGYVDRGEVVTDAALREAREEAGLEIRLDGLISIYSYPRRPPVIIVYAATAVGGELDHDEESIEIATFSADQVPWKNLAFQSTHEALRDYYAGVLHPHCK
;
A
#
# COMPACT_ATOMS: atom_id res chain seq x y z
N MET A 1 9.02 -36.11 -2.06
CA MET A 1 8.86 -34.84 -2.78
C MET A 1 7.97 -33.91 -1.94
N HIS A 2 8.56 -32.96 -1.23
CA HIS A 2 7.76 -31.93 -0.54
C HIS A 2 7.22 -30.99 -1.61
N VAL A 3 5.92 -31.09 -1.90
CA VAL A 3 5.22 -30.08 -2.69
C VAL A 3 5.21 -28.81 -1.85
N GLU A 4 5.97 -27.79 -2.26
CA GLU A 4 5.91 -26.45 -1.66
C GLU A 4 4.46 -26.00 -1.68
N ARG A 5 3.90 -25.79 -0.51
CA ARG A 5 2.51 -25.33 -0.36
C ARG A 5 2.43 -23.89 -0.88
N GLN A 6 1.77 -23.72 -2.00
CA GLN A 6 1.48 -22.39 -2.53
C GLN A 6 0.35 -21.74 -1.74
N GLY A 7 0.67 -21.00 -0.66
CA GLY A 7 -0.27 -20.13 0.06
C GLY A 7 -0.60 -20.53 1.51
N PRO A 8 -1.25 -19.63 2.26
CA PRO A 8 -1.48 -19.78 3.70
C PRO A 8 -2.61 -20.75 4.07
N TYR A 9 -3.46 -21.16 3.13
CA TYR A 9 -4.63 -22.00 3.43
C TYR A 9 -4.28 -23.48 3.52
N ARG A 10 -4.74 -24.11 4.58
CA ARG A 10 -4.67 -25.58 4.77
C ARG A 10 -5.96 -26.27 4.35
N PHE A 11 -7.08 -25.59 4.52
CA PHE A 11 -8.42 -26.10 4.29
C PHE A 11 -9.23 -25.14 3.43
N CYS A 12 -10.22 -25.66 2.75
CA CYS A 12 -11.14 -24.88 1.95
C CYS A 12 -11.94 -23.90 2.83
N PRO A 13 -11.96 -22.59 2.49
CA PRO A 13 -12.72 -21.61 3.27
C PRO A 13 -14.24 -21.78 3.16
N LEU A 14 -14.74 -22.55 2.18
CA LEU A 14 -16.17 -22.78 2.01
C LEU A 14 -16.69 -24.03 2.72
N CYS A 15 -15.91 -25.13 2.69
CA CYS A 15 -16.42 -26.42 3.19
C CYS A 15 -15.44 -27.15 4.11
N SER A 16 -14.32 -26.54 4.47
CA SER A 16 -13.25 -27.12 5.29
C SER A 16 -12.58 -28.38 4.71
N GLY A 17 -12.86 -28.73 3.45
CA GLY A 17 -12.22 -29.85 2.76
C GLY A 17 -10.74 -29.60 2.46
N THR A 18 -10.00 -30.65 2.18
CA THR A 18 -8.57 -30.57 1.86
C THR A 18 -8.32 -29.80 0.55
N LEU A 19 -7.28 -28.98 0.54
CA LEU A 19 -6.82 -28.26 -0.64
C LEU A 19 -5.61 -28.99 -1.26
N GLU A 20 -5.64 -29.15 -2.59
CA GLU A 20 -4.54 -29.71 -3.37
C GLU A 20 -4.11 -28.72 -4.44
N SER A 21 -2.79 -28.68 -4.72
CA SER A 21 -2.24 -27.87 -5.81
C SER A 21 -2.52 -28.56 -7.15
N ARG A 22 -3.24 -27.90 -8.06
CA ARG A 22 -3.61 -28.41 -9.38
C ARG A 22 -3.29 -27.41 -10.48
N LEU A 23 -2.77 -27.90 -11.61
CA LEU A 23 -2.65 -27.14 -12.85
C LEU A 23 -4.01 -27.17 -13.57
N LEU A 24 -4.73 -26.07 -13.57
CA LEU A 24 -6.06 -25.98 -14.17
C LEU A 24 -5.98 -25.78 -15.68
N LYS A 25 -4.98 -25.05 -16.16
CA LYS A 25 -4.76 -24.77 -17.58
C LYS A 25 -3.27 -24.75 -17.87
N LYS A 26 -2.88 -25.25 -19.04
CA LYS A 26 -1.48 -25.24 -19.50
C LYS A 26 -0.98 -23.78 -19.62
N GLY A 27 0.11 -23.48 -18.94
CA GLY A 27 0.71 -22.13 -18.90
C GLY A 27 0.30 -21.27 -17.72
N ASP A 28 -0.76 -21.64 -16.98
CA ASP A 28 -1.15 -20.94 -15.76
C ASP A 28 -0.34 -21.44 -14.56
N PRO A 29 -0.21 -20.66 -13.48
CA PRO A 29 0.31 -21.16 -12.23
C PRO A 29 -0.65 -22.20 -11.63
N ALA A 30 -0.10 -23.18 -10.91
CA ALA A 30 -0.90 -24.12 -10.16
C ALA A 30 -1.74 -23.37 -9.10
N ARG A 31 -2.97 -23.83 -8.88
CA ARG A 31 -3.92 -23.25 -7.93
C ARG A 31 -4.28 -24.26 -6.87
N LEU A 32 -4.64 -23.79 -5.66
CA LEU A 32 -5.23 -24.64 -4.64
C LEU A 32 -6.69 -24.91 -4.99
N VAL A 33 -7.04 -26.19 -5.11
CA VAL A 33 -8.39 -26.65 -5.45
C VAL A 33 -8.90 -27.55 -4.33
N CYS A 34 -10.13 -27.33 -3.88
CA CYS A 34 -10.75 -28.17 -2.88
C CYS A 34 -11.13 -29.55 -3.46
N THR A 35 -10.70 -30.61 -2.80
CA THR A 35 -11.00 -31.99 -3.22
C THR A 35 -12.45 -32.37 -3.01
N ALA A 36 -13.16 -31.69 -2.08
CA ALA A 36 -14.55 -32.01 -1.73
C ALA A 36 -15.57 -31.21 -2.54
N CYS A 37 -15.40 -29.86 -2.69
CA CYS A 37 -16.40 -29.02 -3.33
C CYS A 37 -15.91 -28.38 -4.65
N GLY A 38 -14.66 -28.59 -5.06
CA GLY A 38 -14.10 -28.04 -6.30
C GLY A 38 -13.76 -26.54 -6.24
N TYR A 39 -13.92 -25.88 -5.09
CA TYR A 39 -13.58 -24.46 -4.96
C TYR A 39 -12.10 -24.21 -5.29
N VAL A 40 -11.86 -23.23 -6.14
CA VAL A 40 -10.51 -22.80 -6.53
C VAL A 40 -10.12 -21.57 -5.73
N VAL A 41 -9.00 -21.63 -5.01
CA VAL A 41 -8.48 -20.49 -4.28
C VAL A 41 -7.66 -19.60 -5.21
N TYR A 42 -8.07 -18.37 -5.35
CA TYR A 42 -7.29 -17.31 -6.00
C TYR A 42 -6.67 -16.42 -4.92
N PHE A 43 -5.39 -16.13 -5.09
CA PHE A 43 -4.69 -15.16 -4.25
C PHE A 43 -4.60 -13.85 -5.01
N ASP A 44 -5.38 -12.88 -4.56
CA ASP A 44 -5.36 -11.56 -5.12
C ASP A 44 -4.18 -10.76 -4.53
N PRO A 45 -3.51 -9.90 -5.32
CA PRO A 45 -2.54 -8.98 -4.77
C PRO A 45 -3.28 -8.03 -3.81
N LYS A 46 -2.65 -7.73 -2.67
CA LYS A 46 -3.15 -6.65 -1.83
C LYS A 46 -2.93 -5.32 -2.54
N VAL A 47 -3.93 -4.46 -2.53
CA VAL A 47 -3.82 -3.09 -3.03
C VAL A 47 -3.61 -2.19 -1.84
N ALA A 48 -2.57 -1.36 -1.89
CA ALA A 48 -2.30 -0.29 -0.94
C ALA A 48 -2.31 1.05 -1.67
N VAL A 49 -2.69 2.08 -0.95
CA VAL A 49 -2.66 3.45 -1.43
C VAL A 49 -1.80 4.29 -0.49
N GLY A 50 -1.11 5.28 -1.02
CA GLY A 50 -0.37 6.26 -0.23
C GLY A 50 -0.45 7.65 -0.84
N THR A 51 -0.17 8.64 -0.02
CA THR A 51 -0.25 10.04 -0.41
C THR A 51 1.03 10.80 -0.04
N ILE A 52 1.64 11.47 -1.02
CA ILE A 52 2.66 12.47 -0.74
C ILE A 52 1.93 13.80 -0.57
N ILE A 53 1.75 14.19 0.68
CA ILE A 53 0.96 15.37 1.07
C ILE A 53 1.88 16.58 1.16
N SER A 54 1.63 17.60 0.33
CA SER A 54 2.32 18.88 0.44
C SER A 54 1.59 19.82 1.40
N MET A 55 2.37 20.48 2.25
CA MET A 55 1.93 21.54 3.16
C MET A 55 2.06 22.90 2.48
N PRO A 56 1.40 23.97 2.99
CA PRO A 56 1.46 25.32 2.40
C PRO A 56 2.88 25.91 2.25
N ASN A 57 3.85 25.43 3.05
CA ASN A 57 5.26 25.82 3.00
C ASN A 57 6.10 24.96 2.04
N ASN A 58 5.47 24.13 1.19
CA ASN A 58 6.11 23.18 0.28
C ASN A 58 6.90 22.03 0.97
N GLU A 59 6.70 21.83 2.26
CA GLU A 59 7.17 20.61 2.93
C GLU A 59 6.22 19.45 2.66
N ILE A 60 6.74 18.23 2.75
CA ILE A 60 5.94 17.00 2.66
C ILE A 60 5.78 16.35 4.03
N VAL A 61 4.66 15.68 4.23
CA VAL A 61 4.37 14.94 5.46
C VAL A 61 4.90 13.52 5.37
N LEU A 62 5.64 13.08 6.39
CA LEU A 62 6.01 11.69 6.59
C LEU A 62 5.63 11.25 7.99
N VAL A 63 5.29 9.97 8.14
CA VAL A 63 5.01 9.30 9.40
C VAL A 63 6.13 8.31 9.72
N ARG A 64 6.50 8.17 10.99
CA ARG A 64 7.51 7.23 11.46
C ARG A 64 6.82 6.02 12.03
N ARG A 65 7.01 4.87 11.42
CA ARG A 65 6.25 3.64 11.70
C ARG A 65 6.47 3.11 13.12
N ALA A 66 5.37 2.76 13.81
CA ALA A 66 5.39 2.04 15.09
C ALA A 66 5.24 0.52 14.91
N ILE A 67 5.05 0.02 13.67
CA ILE A 67 4.74 -1.38 13.36
C ILE A 67 5.71 -1.96 12.33
N GLU A 68 5.86 -3.30 12.36
CA GLU A 68 6.60 -4.04 11.33
C GLU A 68 5.74 -4.30 10.06
N PRO A 69 6.36 -4.39 8.90
CA PRO A 69 7.79 -4.18 8.62
C PRO A 69 8.15 -2.69 8.59
N GLY A 70 9.41 -2.39 8.95
CA GLY A 70 9.93 -1.03 8.87
C GLY A 70 9.73 -0.19 10.13
N TYR A 71 9.64 -0.82 11.31
CA TYR A 71 9.58 -0.12 12.59
C TYR A 71 10.67 0.96 12.72
N GLY A 72 10.28 2.16 13.13
CA GLY A 72 11.17 3.30 13.30
C GLY A 72 11.64 3.99 12.02
N LEU A 73 11.19 3.54 10.85
CA LEU A 73 11.51 4.14 9.55
C LEU A 73 10.37 5.04 9.05
N TRP A 74 10.68 5.95 8.16
CA TRP A 74 9.76 6.94 7.63
C TRP A 74 9.06 6.46 6.35
N VAL A 75 7.79 6.83 6.22
CA VAL A 75 6.96 6.56 5.04
C VAL A 75 5.96 7.70 4.85
N PHE A 76 5.45 7.89 3.66
CA PHE A 76 4.26 8.73 3.45
C PHE A 76 3.01 8.06 4.04
N PRO A 77 1.99 8.83 4.47
CA PRO A 77 0.72 8.26 4.94
C PRO A 77 0.06 7.34 3.93
N GLY A 78 -0.45 6.20 4.37
CA GLY A 78 -1.13 5.26 3.49
C GLY A 78 -1.17 3.83 4.01
N GLY A 79 -2.21 3.10 3.58
CA GLY A 79 -2.47 1.74 4.00
C GLY A 79 -3.19 0.91 2.95
N TYR A 80 -3.86 -0.14 3.37
CA TYR A 80 -4.57 -1.03 2.46
C TYR A 80 -5.93 -0.49 2.06
N VAL A 81 -6.27 -0.68 0.79
CA VAL A 81 -7.62 -0.42 0.27
C VAL A 81 -8.54 -1.54 0.71
N ASP A 82 -9.65 -1.22 1.34
CA ASP A 82 -10.64 -2.18 1.80
C ASP A 82 -11.44 -2.77 0.65
N ARG A 83 -11.97 -3.98 0.86
CA ARG A 83 -12.77 -4.65 -0.17
C ARG A 83 -14.04 -3.86 -0.48
N GLY A 84 -14.15 -3.38 -1.73
CA GLY A 84 -15.28 -2.57 -2.18
C GLY A 84 -15.11 -1.07 -1.97
N GLU A 85 -14.00 -0.65 -1.39
CA GLU A 85 -13.62 0.75 -1.24
C GLU A 85 -13.05 1.31 -2.56
N VAL A 86 -13.36 2.56 -2.85
CA VAL A 86 -12.76 3.28 -3.98
C VAL A 86 -11.34 3.72 -3.59
N VAL A 87 -10.36 3.50 -4.47
CA VAL A 87 -8.95 3.77 -4.17
C VAL A 87 -8.68 5.22 -3.74
N THR A 88 -9.37 6.19 -4.36
CA THR A 88 -9.25 7.60 -3.98
C THR A 88 -9.85 7.88 -2.60
N ASP A 89 -10.93 7.19 -2.22
CA ASP A 89 -11.54 7.34 -0.91
C ASP A 89 -10.64 6.74 0.17
N ALA A 90 -10.01 5.60 -0.11
CA ALA A 90 -8.98 5.03 0.75
C ALA A 90 -7.81 6.00 0.97
N ALA A 91 -7.34 6.69 -0.08
CA ALA A 91 -6.29 7.70 0.04
C ALA A 91 -6.67 8.85 0.98
N LEU A 92 -7.92 9.33 0.89
CA LEU A 92 -8.43 10.38 1.77
C LEU A 92 -8.60 9.91 3.21
N ARG A 93 -9.08 8.67 3.40
CA ARG A 93 -9.25 8.04 4.72
C ARG A 93 -7.90 7.87 5.41
N GLU A 94 -6.94 7.24 4.74
CA GLU A 94 -5.60 6.99 5.30
C GLU A 94 -4.87 8.30 5.68
N ALA A 95 -4.98 9.34 4.86
CA ALA A 95 -4.41 10.65 5.19
C ALA A 95 -5.02 11.25 6.46
N ARG A 96 -6.33 11.04 6.70
CA ARG A 96 -7.00 11.48 7.90
C ARG A 96 -6.63 10.63 9.12
N GLU A 97 -6.56 9.31 8.96
CA GLU A 97 -6.25 8.36 10.05
C GLU A 97 -4.80 8.47 10.49
N GLU A 98 -3.85 8.44 9.55
CA GLU A 98 -2.41 8.41 9.87
C GLU A 98 -1.76 9.81 10.02
N ALA A 99 -2.38 10.86 9.49
CA ALA A 99 -1.79 12.20 9.52
C ALA A 99 -2.71 13.30 10.07
N GLY A 100 -3.97 13.01 10.40
CA GLY A 100 -4.94 14.00 10.89
C GLY A 100 -5.38 15.02 9.84
N LEU A 101 -5.00 14.84 8.58
CA LEU A 101 -5.16 15.86 7.55
C LEU A 101 -6.34 15.59 6.62
N GLU A 102 -7.03 16.69 6.28
CA GLU A 102 -7.91 16.74 5.12
C GLU A 102 -7.08 17.13 3.90
N ILE A 103 -7.17 16.32 2.85
CA ILE A 103 -6.37 16.52 1.63
C ILE A 103 -7.23 16.62 0.39
N ARG A 104 -6.70 17.29 -0.61
CA ARG A 104 -7.17 17.24 -1.99
C ARG A 104 -6.13 16.45 -2.81
N LEU A 105 -6.59 15.44 -3.54
CA LEU A 105 -5.73 14.71 -4.48
C LEU A 105 -5.45 15.60 -5.70
N ASP A 106 -4.19 15.75 -6.04
CA ASP A 106 -3.75 16.57 -7.18
C ASP A 106 -3.51 15.71 -8.43
N GLY A 107 -3.09 14.46 -8.26
CA GLY A 107 -2.89 13.51 -9.35
C GLY A 107 -2.20 12.23 -8.91
N LEU A 108 -2.17 11.26 -9.81
CA LEU A 108 -1.45 10.00 -9.62
C LEU A 108 0.05 10.22 -9.88
N ILE A 109 0.91 9.86 -8.94
CA ILE A 109 2.36 9.82 -9.16
C ILE A 109 2.69 8.56 -9.95
N SER A 110 2.45 7.38 -9.39
CA SER A 110 2.70 6.12 -10.07
C SER A 110 2.04 4.93 -9.35
N ILE A 111 2.20 3.75 -9.97
CA ILE A 111 1.83 2.45 -9.41
C ILE A 111 3.11 1.63 -9.27
N TYR A 112 3.42 1.19 -8.05
CA TYR A 112 4.62 0.43 -7.73
C TYR A 112 4.28 -1.01 -7.42
N SER A 113 4.97 -1.94 -8.07
CA SER A 113 4.86 -3.37 -7.79
C SER A 113 6.22 -4.03 -7.97
N TYR A 114 6.53 -5.03 -7.15
CA TYR A 114 7.83 -5.66 -7.14
C TYR A 114 7.71 -7.18 -7.20
N PRO A 115 8.64 -7.86 -7.88
CA PRO A 115 8.63 -9.31 -7.97
C PRO A 115 8.59 -9.97 -6.60
N ARG A 116 7.68 -10.91 -6.39
CA ARG A 116 7.51 -11.68 -5.15
C ARG A 116 7.08 -10.87 -3.93
N ARG A 117 6.65 -9.63 -4.10
CA ARG A 117 6.04 -8.81 -3.04
C ARG A 117 4.54 -8.68 -3.32
N PRO A 118 3.67 -9.05 -2.37
CA PRO A 118 2.22 -9.08 -2.61
C PRO A 118 1.58 -7.72 -2.92
N PRO A 119 1.99 -6.58 -2.30
CA PRO A 119 1.29 -5.34 -2.51
C PRO A 119 1.55 -4.74 -3.90
N VAL A 120 0.46 -4.21 -4.49
CA VAL A 120 0.49 -3.17 -5.53
C VAL A 120 0.21 -1.85 -4.81
N ILE A 121 1.11 -0.89 -4.92
CA ILE A 121 1.05 0.38 -4.20
C ILE A 121 0.72 1.49 -5.19
N ILE A 122 -0.38 2.20 -4.97
CA ILE A 122 -0.84 3.33 -5.78
C ILE A 122 -0.52 4.60 -5.00
N VAL A 123 0.27 5.53 -5.56
CA VAL A 123 0.69 6.74 -4.85
C VAL A 123 0.18 7.98 -5.55
N TYR A 124 -0.51 8.81 -4.77
CA TYR A 124 -1.01 10.11 -5.21
C TYR A 124 -0.17 11.27 -4.64
N ALA A 125 -0.05 12.35 -5.42
CA ALA A 125 0.28 13.65 -4.91
C ALA A 125 -0.99 14.29 -4.35
N ALA A 126 -0.87 14.98 -3.23
CA ALA A 126 -1.97 15.64 -2.56
C ALA A 126 -1.53 16.95 -1.91
N THR A 127 -2.48 17.86 -1.72
CA THR A 127 -2.29 19.12 -0.98
C THR A 127 -3.14 19.08 0.28
N ALA A 128 -2.55 19.42 1.43
CA ALA A 128 -3.27 19.62 2.67
C ALA A 128 -4.23 20.83 2.55
N VAL A 129 -5.52 20.62 2.84
CA VAL A 129 -6.57 21.65 2.77
C VAL A 129 -7.22 21.92 4.12
N GLY A 130 -6.95 21.10 5.14
CA GLY A 130 -7.49 21.23 6.50
C GLY A 130 -6.95 20.16 7.43
N GLY A 131 -7.45 20.15 8.66
CA GLY A 131 -6.99 19.25 9.70
C GLY A 131 -5.76 19.79 10.44
N GLU A 132 -5.31 19.03 11.43
CA GLU A 132 -4.09 19.30 12.21
C GLU A 132 -3.22 18.05 12.18
N LEU A 133 -1.91 18.23 12.11
CA LEU A 133 -0.97 17.10 12.12
C LEU A 133 -1.14 16.31 13.41
N ASP A 134 -1.60 15.10 13.27
CA ASP A 134 -1.74 14.13 14.35
C ASP A 134 -1.48 12.74 13.80
N HIS A 135 -1.11 11.81 14.65
CA HIS A 135 -0.82 10.44 14.26
C HIS A 135 -1.56 9.44 15.16
N ASP A 136 -1.84 8.29 14.61
CA ASP A 136 -2.46 7.17 15.32
C ASP A 136 -1.44 6.30 16.07
N GLU A 137 -1.90 5.16 16.61
CA GLU A 137 -1.08 4.20 17.35
C GLU A 137 -0.09 3.42 16.44
N GLU A 138 -0.28 3.45 15.13
CA GLU A 138 0.61 2.80 14.14
C GLU A 138 1.84 3.64 13.82
N SER A 139 1.89 4.87 14.30
CA SER A 139 2.99 5.81 14.09
C SER A 139 3.64 6.26 15.41
N ILE A 140 4.97 6.35 15.43
CA ILE A 140 5.76 6.87 16.57
C ILE A 140 5.78 8.40 16.54
N GLU A 141 5.78 8.96 15.32
CA GLU A 141 6.04 10.38 15.08
C GLU A 141 5.49 10.76 13.70
N ILE A 142 5.01 11.99 13.59
CA ILE A 142 4.68 12.63 12.33
C ILE A 142 5.50 13.91 12.21
N ALA A 143 6.05 14.17 11.02
CA ALA A 143 6.84 15.39 10.78
C ALA A 143 6.74 15.85 9.33
N THR A 144 7.06 17.13 9.12
CA THR A 144 7.19 17.71 7.79
C THR A 144 8.65 17.87 7.40
N PHE A 145 8.93 17.70 6.12
CA PHE A 145 10.28 17.75 5.57
C PHE A 145 10.34 18.57 4.29
N SER A 146 11.25 19.52 4.23
CA SER A 146 11.66 20.13 2.97
C SER A 146 12.44 19.13 2.11
N ALA A 147 12.53 19.36 0.82
CA ALA A 147 13.15 18.42 -0.14
C ALA A 147 14.59 18.00 0.22
N ASP A 148 15.36 18.91 0.78
CA ASP A 148 16.75 18.70 1.23
C ASP A 148 16.86 18.00 2.59
N GLN A 149 15.77 17.97 3.38
CA GLN A 149 15.73 17.37 4.71
C GLN A 149 15.10 15.97 4.74
N VAL A 150 14.58 15.49 3.60
CA VAL A 150 14.02 14.15 3.51
C VAL A 150 15.00 13.09 4.03
N PRO A 151 14.59 12.24 4.97
CA PRO A 151 15.47 11.26 5.61
C PRO A 151 15.70 10.04 4.69
N TRP A 152 16.31 10.23 3.52
CA TRP A 152 16.48 9.23 2.47
C TRP A 152 17.05 7.89 2.94
N LYS A 153 17.96 7.90 3.92
CA LYS A 153 18.59 6.68 4.46
C LYS A 153 17.67 5.90 5.41
N ASN A 154 16.62 6.54 5.89
CA ASN A 154 15.70 6.02 6.90
C ASN A 154 14.28 5.86 6.37
N LEU A 155 14.08 5.77 5.04
CA LEU A 155 12.79 5.47 4.43
C LEU A 155 12.51 3.97 4.51
N ALA A 156 11.25 3.63 4.81
CA ALA A 156 10.85 2.25 5.13
C ALA A 156 10.89 1.30 3.92
N PHE A 157 10.47 1.78 2.74
CA PHE A 157 10.24 0.90 1.60
C PHE A 157 10.85 1.44 0.31
N GLN A 158 11.15 0.53 -0.62
CA GLN A 158 11.59 0.88 -1.96
C GLN A 158 10.56 1.78 -2.67
N SER A 159 9.27 1.49 -2.54
CA SER A 159 8.19 2.30 -3.09
C SER A 159 8.19 3.73 -2.53
N THR A 160 8.53 3.92 -1.25
CA THR A 160 8.65 5.24 -0.64
C THR A 160 9.78 6.05 -1.29
N HIS A 161 10.93 5.41 -1.50
CA HIS A 161 12.06 6.04 -2.18
C HIS A 161 11.73 6.43 -3.63
N GLU A 162 11.13 5.52 -4.38
CA GLU A 162 10.81 5.73 -5.79
C GLU A 162 9.73 6.80 -5.93
N ALA A 163 8.65 6.74 -5.14
CA ALA A 163 7.57 7.71 -5.19
C ALA A 163 8.02 9.14 -4.83
N LEU A 164 8.87 9.30 -3.82
CA LEU A 164 9.42 10.61 -3.48
C LEU A 164 10.33 11.16 -4.57
N ARG A 165 11.12 10.30 -5.24
CA ARG A 165 11.92 10.72 -6.40
C ARG A 165 11.06 11.17 -7.57
N ASP A 166 10.02 10.37 -7.90
CA ASP A 166 9.08 10.70 -8.98
C ASP A 166 8.34 12.00 -8.67
N TYR A 167 7.89 12.19 -7.43
CA TYR A 167 7.26 13.42 -6.96
C TYR A 167 8.15 14.66 -7.17
N TYR A 168 9.39 14.61 -6.69
CA TYR A 168 10.34 15.73 -6.84
C TYR A 168 10.83 15.90 -8.29
N ALA A 169 10.72 14.88 -9.13
CA ALA A 169 10.95 14.99 -10.58
C ALA A 169 9.75 15.59 -11.33
N GLY A 170 8.64 15.87 -10.62
CA GLY A 170 7.43 16.46 -11.23
C GLY A 170 6.58 15.46 -11.98
N VAL A 171 6.71 14.16 -11.72
CA VAL A 171 5.85 13.12 -12.32
C VAL A 171 4.45 13.24 -11.72
N LEU A 172 3.49 13.56 -12.58
CA LEU A 172 2.10 13.67 -12.18
C LEU A 172 1.18 13.30 -13.35
N HIS A 173 0.30 12.35 -13.11
CA HIS A 173 -0.73 11.93 -14.05
C HIS A 173 -2.11 12.36 -13.54
N PRO A 174 -3.01 12.85 -14.42
CA PRO A 174 -4.38 13.13 -14.02
C PRO A 174 -5.02 11.85 -13.47
N HIS A 175 -5.66 11.93 -12.31
CA HIS A 175 -6.49 10.82 -11.85
C HIS A 175 -7.85 10.89 -12.53
N CYS A 176 -8.32 9.78 -13.07
CA CYS A 176 -9.68 9.66 -13.59
C CYS A 176 -10.65 9.70 -12.40
N LYS A 177 -11.68 10.55 -12.54
CA LYS A 177 -12.81 10.63 -11.58
C LYS A 177 -13.71 9.42 -11.76
#